data_c55d31c1933dbe6c57259b269f8985de
#
_entry.id   c55d31c1933dbe6c57259b269f8985de
#
_cell.length_a   1.000
_cell.length_b   1.000
_cell.length_c   1.000
_cell.angle_alpha   90.00
_cell.angle_beta   90.00
_cell.angle_gamma   90.00
#
_symmetry.space_group_name_H-M   'P 1'
#
loop_
_entity.id
_entity.type
_entity.pdbx_description
1 polymer ?
#
loop_
_entity_poly.entity_id
_entity_poly.type
_entity_poly.pdbx_seq_one_letter_code
_entity_poly.pdbx_strand_id
1 'polypeptide(L)'
;MNNFFQQQLYHNYQINQEKKMIRKESNKLSFMLFIAIIFMNIAATVLFMFISFFSKDTSLTATGIQNSYSSYDYIINGLGEFAGFFVVPFVFCLIFRYKFSEVIPVNSNKKYNPLLLVLGGYAICTVANIAISLLNNNLSIFGLTNTTGVEFTTKTPLDQVIYFICIAIIPALTEEFIFRGVILNSFRKFGDGFAILISSLLFGFMHGNFVQIPFAFIVGLACGFIVVKTNSILPAM
;
A
#
# COMPACT_ATOMS: atom_id res chain seq x y z
N MET A 1 31.18 -29.26 29.49
CA MET A 1 30.68 -27.90 29.84
C MET A 1 31.04 -26.85 28.80
N ASN A 2 32.21 -26.90 28.14
CA ASN A 2 32.63 -25.91 27.14
C ASN A 2 31.78 -25.87 25.84
N ASN A 3 31.31 -27.03 25.33
CA ASN A 3 30.57 -27.08 24.06
C ASN A 3 29.18 -26.39 24.11
N PHE A 4 28.47 -26.51 25.24
CA PHE A 4 27.15 -25.86 25.39
C PHE A 4 27.28 -24.33 25.43
N PHE A 5 28.27 -23.82 26.16
CA PHE A 5 28.54 -22.39 26.25
C PHE A 5 28.94 -21.79 24.87
N GLN A 6 29.79 -22.50 24.13
CA GLN A 6 30.20 -22.09 22.78
C GLN A 6 29.01 -22.09 21.79
N GLN A 7 28.13 -23.08 21.86
CA GLN A 7 26.91 -23.13 21.06
C GLN A 7 25.96 -21.94 21.39
N GLN A 8 25.84 -21.60 22.67
CA GLN A 8 25.00 -20.48 23.10
C GLN A 8 25.57 -19.12 22.66
N LEU A 9 26.88 -18.94 22.71
CA LEU A 9 27.56 -17.75 22.20
C LEU A 9 27.38 -17.62 20.68
N TYR A 10 27.55 -18.71 19.94
CA TYR A 10 27.35 -18.73 18.49
C TYR A 10 25.89 -18.41 18.11
N HIS A 11 24.93 -18.99 18.80
CA HIS A 11 23.50 -18.73 18.60
C HIS A 11 23.16 -17.25 18.86
N ASN A 12 23.63 -16.69 19.97
CA ASN A 12 23.43 -15.26 20.27
C ASN A 12 24.09 -14.34 19.25
N TYR A 13 25.25 -14.71 18.72
CA TYR A 13 25.91 -13.98 17.65
C TYR A 13 25.07 -13.97 16.37
N GLN A 14 24.53 -15.13 15.96
CA GLN A 14 23.66 -15.24 14.78
C GLN A 14 22.39 -14.38 14.93
N ILE A 15 21.72 -14.44 16.08
CA ILE A 15 20.54 -13.61 16.37
C ILE A 15 20.88 -12.11 16.27
N ASN A 16 22.03 -11.70 16.80
CA ASN A 16 22.44 -10.30 16.75
C ASN A 16 22.75 -9.83 15.31
N GLN A 17 23.34 -10.68 14.48
CA GLN A 17 23.57 -10.39 13.07
C GLN A 17 22.24 -10.26 12.30
N GLU A 18 21.29 -11.16 12.54
CA GLU A 18 19.96 -11.11 11.93
C GLU A 18 19.20 -9.84 12.33
N LYS A 19 19.17 -9.49 13.62
CA LYS A 19 18.57 -8.23 14.11
C LYS A 19 19.21 -7.00 13.44
N LYS A 20 20.52 -7.00 13.25
CA LYS A 20 21.23 -5.91 12.57
C LYS A 20 20.82 -5.81 11.10
N MET A 21 20.67 -6.94 10.41
CA MET A 21 20.23 -6.98 9.03
C MET A 21 18.78 -6.50 8.89
N ILE A 22 17.86 -6.97 9.73
CA ILE A 22 16.45 -6.52 9.76
C ILE A 22 16.41 -5.01 9.97
N ARG A 23 17.12 -4.48 10.97
CA ARG A 23 17.13 -3.04 11.26
C ARG A 23 17.66 -2.20 10.09
N LYS A 24 18.73 -2.67 9.42
CA LYS A 24 19.28 -2.00 8.25
C LYS A 24 18.27 -1.95 7.11
N GLU A 25 17.60 -3.06 6.83
CA GLU A 25 16.58 -3.14 5.76
C GLU A 25 15.35 -2.29 6.11
N SER A 26 14.86 -2.39 7.35
CA SER A 26 13.72 -1.57 7.83
C SER A 26 13.98 -0.08 7.70
N ASN A 27 15.16 0.39 8.15
CA ASN A 27 15.52 1.81 8.04
C ASN A 27 15.54 2.29 6.58
N LYS A 28 16.08 1.48 5.68
CA LYS A 28 16.16 1.78 4.25
C LYS A 28 14.76 1.86 3.61
N LEU A 29 13.90 0.90 3.90
CA LEU A 29 12.52 0.85 3.37
C LEU A 29 11.63 1.93 3.99
N SER A 30 11.78 2.22 5.29
CA SER A 30 11.07 3.31 5.95
C SER A 30 11.44 4.68 5.37
N PHE A 31 12.73 4.88 5.07
CA PHE A 31 13.19 6.09 4.40
C PHE A 31 12.61 6.23 3.00
N MET A 32 12.54 5.13 2.23
CA MET A 32 11.89 5.10 0.93
C MET A 32 10.40 5.48 1.04
N LEU A 33 9.66 4.87 1.99
CA LEU A 33 8.25 5.19 2.21
C LEU A 33 8.04 6.65 2.60
N PHE A 34 8.88 7.19 3.47
CA PHE A 34 8.81 8.59 3.88
C PHE A 34 8.99 9.54 2.69
N ILE A 35 10.01 9.28 1.84
CA ILE A 35 10.21 10.05 0.61
C ILE A 35 9.01 9.89 -0.34
N ALA A 36 8.47 8.68 -0.49
CA ALA A 36 7.34 8.41 -1.36
C ALA A 36 6.10 9.24 -0.96
N ILE A 37 5.79 9.29 0.35
CA ILE A 37 4.67 10.09 0.88
C ILE A 37 4.90 11.59 0.62
N ILE A 38 6.08 12.10 0.92
CA ILE A 38 6.41 13.52 0.70
C ILE A 38 6.30 13.85 -0.80
N PHE A 39 6.88 13.01 -1.64
CA PHE A 39 6.90 13.24 -3.08
C PHE A 39 5.48 13.17 -3.69
N MET A 40 4.65 12.23 -3.22
CA MET A 40 3.23 12.15 -3.58
C MET A 40 2.50 13.47 -3.30
N ASN A 41 2.64 14.01 -2.08
CA ASN A 41 1.99 15.25 -1.68
C ASN A 41 2.53 16.47 -2.45
N ILE A 42 3.84 16.54 -2.67
CA ILE A 42 4.45 17.63 -3.47
C ILE A 42 3.94 17.56 -4.91
N ALA A 43 3.94 16.38 -5.53
CA ALA A 43 3.46 16.20 -6.90
C ALA A 43 1.99 16.60 -7.03
N ALA A 44 1.13 16.15 -6.12
CA ALA A 44 -0.28 16.53 -6.09
C ALA A 44 -0.46 18.07 -5.94
N THR A 45 0.29 18.68 -5.03
CA THR A 45 0.24 20.14 -4.80
C THR A 45 0.70 20.93 -6.04
N VAL A 46 1.79 20.51 -6.68
CA VAL A 46 2.30 21.16 -7.90
C VAL A 46 1.29 21.03 -9.06
N LEU A 47 0.72 19.83 -9.22
CA LEU A 47 -0.33 19.60 -10.23
C LEU A 47 -1.56 20.45 -9.96
N PHE A 48 -1.99 20.55 -8.70
CA PHE A 48 -3.10 21.40 -8.30
C PHE A 48 -2.83 22.87 -8.63
N MET A 49 -1.67 23.40 -8.29
CA MET A 49 -1.27 24.79 -8.62
C MET A 49 -1.23 25.03 -10.13
N PHE A 50 -0.69 24.06 -10.87
CA PHE A 50 -0.63 24.15 -12.34
C PHE A 50 -2.02 24.19 -12.95
N ILE A 51 -2.90 23.27 -12.59
CA ILE A 51 -4.29 23.22 -13.11
C ILE A 51 -5.05 24.48 -12.69
N SER A 52 -4.93 24.95 -11.45
CA SER A 52 -5.57 26.17 -10.96
C SER A 52 -5.12 27.42 -11.70
N PHE A 53 -3.85 27.48 -12.12
CA PHE A 53 -3.33 28.60 -12.89
C PHE A 53 -3.91 28.68 -14.31
N PHE A 54 -4.16 27.54 -14.95
CA PHE A 54 -4.70 27.48 -16.31
C PHE A 54 -6.22 27.37 -16.37
N SER A 55 -6.87 26.84 -15.32
CA SER A 55 -8.33 26.81 -15.25
C SER A 55 -8.83 28.19 -14.82
N LYS A 56 -9.68 28.81 -15.65
CA LYS A 56 -10.39 30.04 -15.26
C LYS A 56 -11.51 29.81 -14.23
N ASP A 57 -11.67 28.55 -13.78
CA ASP A 57 -12.69 28.20 -12.81
C ASP A 57 -12.22 28.58 -11.40
N THR A 58 -12.81 29.64 -10.85
CA THR A 58 -12.61 30.14 -9.50
C THR A 58 -13.17 29.21 -8.42
N SER A 59 -13.75 28.07 -8.78
CA SER A 59 -14.28 27.06 -7.87
C SER A 59 -13.19 26.16 -7.24
N LEU A 60 -11.95 26.19 -7.76
CA LEU A 60 -10.77 25.56 -7.16
C LEU A 60 -10.21 26.46 -6.05
N THR A 61 -11.02 26.74 -5.04
CA THR A 61 -10.52 27.50 -3.88
C THR A 61 -9.72 26.57 -2.97
N ALA A 62 -8.56 27.05 -2.52
CA ALA A 62 -7.63 26.38 -1.59
C ALA A 62 -8.21 26.08 -0.19
N THR A 63 -9.46 26.34 0.04
CA THR A 63 -10.19 26.03 1.26
C THR A 63 -10.92 24.69 1.05
N GLY A 64 -10.31 23.60 1.53
CA GLY A 64 -10.75 22.22 1.48
C GLY A 64 -12.14 21.89 2.07
N ILE A 65 -13.14 22.69 1.75
CA ILE A 65 -14.56 22.48 2.11
C ILE A 65 -15.37 22.49 0.80
N GLN A 66 -14.99 21.66 -0.16
CA GLN A 66 -15.91 21.25 -1.19
C GLN A 66 -16.47 19.87 -0.83
N ASN A 67 -17.77 19.78 -0.71
CA ASN A 67 -18.49 18.53 -0.43
C ASN A 67 -18.51 17.55 -1.63
N SER A 68 -17.76 17.84 -2.71
CA SER A 68 -17.68 16.99 -3.90
C SER A 68 -16.35 17.12 -4.62
N TYR A 69 -15.71 15.98 -4.95
CA TYR A 69 -14.52 15.93 -5.81
C TYR A 69 -14.91 16.16 -7.28
N SER A 70 -14.12 16.96 -7.96
CA SER A 70 -14.16 17.10 -9.43
C SER A 70 -13.28 16.05 -10.11
N SER A 71 -13.43 15.87 -11.43
CA SER A 71 -12.55 14.98 -12.21
C SER A 71 -11.08 15.38 -12.12
N TYR A 72 -10.79 16.66 -11.95
CA TYR A 72 -9.42 17.16 -11.76
C TYR A 72 -8.80 16.68 -10.44
N ASP A 73 -9.59 16.63 -9.36
CA ASP A 73 -9.11 16.16 -8.06
C ASP A 73 -8.70 14.69 -8.11
N TYR A 74 -9.44 13.86 -8.86
CA TYR A 74 -9.08 12.46 -9.08
C TYR A 74 -7.78 12.33 -9.88
N ILE A 75 -7.62 13.10 -10.94
CA ILE A 75 -6.41 13.11 -11.75
C ILE A 75 -5.21 13.56 -10.91
N ILE A 76 -5.34 14.63 -10.14
CA ILE A 76 -4.29 15.16 -9.28
C ILE A 76 -3.86 14.11 -8.25
N ASN A 77 -4.81 13.48 -7.56
CA ASN A 77 -4.53 12.45 -6.56
C ASN A 77 -3.92 11.20 -7.21
N GLY A 78 -4.49 10.70 -8.31
CA GLY A 78 -3.97 9.53 -9.00
C GLY A 78 -2.56 9.72 -9.56
N LEU A 79 -2.26 10.87 -10.16
CA LEU A 79 -0.91 11.20 -10.65
C LEU A 79 0.07 11.43 -9.49
N GLY A 80 -0.39 12.06 -8.40
CA GLY A 80 0.40 12.19 -7.17
C GLY A 80 0.78 10.84 -6.58
N GLU A 81 -0.19 9.93 -6.49
CA GLU A 81 0.03 8.57 -6.01
C GLU A 81 0.98 7.79 -6.93
N PHE A 82 0.80 7.86 -8.24
CA PHE A 82 1.72 7.26 -9.20
C PHE A 82 3.14 7.80 -9.02
N ALA A 83 3.30 9.12 -8.86
CA ALA A 83 4.60 9.73 -8.64
C ALA A 83 5.26 9.25 -7.34
N GLY A 84 4.51 9.16 -6.24
CA GLY A 84 5.01 8.70 -4.94
C GLY A 84 5.23 7.19 -4.88
N PHE A 85 4.23 6.40 -5.24
CA PHE A 85 4.24 4.95 -4.97
C PHE A 85 4.75 4.09 -6.12
N PHE A 86 4.97 4.69 -7.30
CA PHE A 86 5.65 4.00 -8.39
C PHE A 86 7.04 4.60 -8.67
N VAL A 87 7.12 5.90 -8.95
CA VAL A 87 8.39 6.51 -9.38
C VAL A 87 9.45 6.45 -8.27
N VAL A 88 9.10 6.80 -7.03
CA VAL A 88 10.07 6.80 -5.92
C VAL A 88 10.60 5.39 -5.63
N PRO A 89 9.77 4.34 -5.46
CA PRO A 89 10.28 2.98 -5.25
C PRO A 89 11.02 2.43 -6.47
N PHE A 90 10.63 2.81 -7.68
CA PHE A 90 11.33 2.42 -8.90
C PHE A 90 12.77 2.98 -8.91
N VAL A 91 12.92 4.29 -8.66
CA VAL A 91 14.24 4.93 -8.56
C VAL A 91 15.05 4.35 -7.39
N PHE A 92 14.40 4.07 -6.27
CA PHE A 92 15.02 3.39 -5.13
C PHE A 92 15.58 2.02 -5.52
N CYS A 93 14.81 1.21 -6.27
CA CYS A 93 15.27 -0.08 -6.77
C CYS A 93 16.49 0.05 -7.67
N LEU A 94 16.55 1.07 -8.52
CA LEU A 94 17.72 1.35 -9.37
C LEU A 94 18.95 1.75 -8.53
N ILE A 95 18.80 2.66 -7.58
CA ILE A 95 19.89 3.15 -6.70
C ILE A 95 20.49 2.00 -5.88
N PHE A 96 19.63 1.19 -5.27
CA PHE A 96 20.06 0.07 -4.42
C PHE A 96 20.28 -1.24 -5.18
N ARG A 97 20.18 -1.21 -6.52
CA ARG A 97 20.44 -2.34 -7.43
C ARG A 97 19.61 -3.58 -7.10
N TYR A 98 18.32 -3.38 -6.80
CA TYR A 98 17.40 -4.50 -6.66
C TYR A 98 17.19 -5.20 -8.00
N LYS A 99 17.11 -6.52 -8.00
CA LYS A 99 16.76 -7.27 -9.20
C LYS A 99 15.26 -7.19 -9.43
N PHE A 100 14.84 -6.65 -10.55
CA PHE A 100 13.42 -6.52 -10.88
C PHE A 100 12.67 -7.85 -10.88
N SER A 101 13.33 -8.97 -11.23
CA SER A 101 12.75 -10.30 -11.13
C SER A 101 12.42 -10.76 -9.69
N GLU A 102 13.09 -10.17 -8.70
CA GLU A 102 12.81 -10.41 -7.28
C GLU A 102 11.75 -9.46 -6.74
N VAL A 103 11.71 -8.22 -7.27
CA VAL A 103 10.74 -7.18 -6.87
C VAL A 103 9.38 -7.42 -7.53
N ILE A 104 9.36 -7.83 -8.81
CA ILE A 104 8.14 -8.13 -9.56
C ILE A 104 8.18 -9.61 -9.97
N PRO A 105 7.96 -10.52 -9.03
CA PRO A 105 7.88 -11.94 -9.39
C PRO A 105 6.63 -12.17 -10.24
N VAL A 106 6.83 -12.68 -11.46
CA VAL A 106 5.75 -13.04 -12.40
C VAL A 106 5.66 -14.54 -12.63
N ASN A 107 6.63 -15.30 -12.12
CA ASN A 107 6.68 -16.74 -12.27
C ASN A 107 5.70 -17.41 -11.30
N SER A 108 4.53 -17.77 -11.82
CA SER A 108 3.50 -18.43 -11.03
C SER A 108 3.95 -19.82 -10.56
N ASN A 109 3.84 -20.07 -9.27
CA ASN A 109 4.00 -21.40 -8.71
C ASN A 109 2.78 -22.27 -9.09
N LYS A 110 2.96 -23.22 -9.99
CA LYS A 110 1.89 -24.11 -10.50
C LYS A 110 1.21 -25.00 -9.44
N LYS A 111 1.78 -25.07 -8.22
CA LYS A 111 1.21 -25.85 -7.11
C LYS A 111 -0.12 -25.27 -6.61
N TYR A 112 -0.33 -23.97 -6.73
CA TYR A 112 -1.52 -23.29 -6.24
C TYR A 112 -2.31 -22.72 -7.40
N ASN A 113 -3.65 -22.90 -7.35
CA ASN A 113 -4.55 -22.25 -8.30
C ASN A 113 -4.73 -20.79 -7.91
N PRO A 114 -4.24 -19.81 -8.69
CA PRO A 114 -4.33 -18.41 -8.34
C PRO A 114 -5.78 -17.93 -8.24
N LEU A 115 -6.68 -18.42 -9.08
CA LEU A 115 -8.10 -18.05 -9.05
C LEU A 115 -8.75 -18.42 -7.71
N LEU A 116 -8.49 -19.61 -7.18
CA LEU A 116 -9.03 -20.02 -5.88
C LEU A 116 -8.48 -19.18 -4.74
N LEU A 117 -7.21 -18.78 -4.79
CA LEU A 117 -6.60 -17.91 -3.81
C LEU A 117 -7.20 -16.50 -3.86
N VAL A 118 -7.41 -15.95 -5.05
CA VAL A 118 -8.06 -14.63 -5.24
C VAL A 118 -9.49 -14.66 -4.73
N LEU A 119 -10.28 -15.67 -5.08
CA LEU A 119 -11.66 -15.83 -4.59
C LEU A 119 -11.71 -15.96 -3.06
N GLY A 120 -10.78 -16.74 -2.48
CA GLY A 120 -10.65 -16.86 -1.02
C GLY A 120 -10.25 -15.53 -0.36
N GLY A 121 -9.29 -14.82 -0.93
CA GLY A 121 -8.89 -13.48 -0.48
C GLY A 121 -10.06 -12.48 -0.54
N TYR A 122 -10.78 -12.46 -1.65
CA TYR A 122 -11.97 -11.62 -1.82
C TYR A 122 -13.05 -11.91 -0.78
N ALA A 123 -13.33 -13.21 -0.52
CA ALA A 123 -14.28 -13.60 0.51
C ALA A 123 -13.86 -13.10 1.91
N ILE A 124 -12.58 -13.24 2.27
CA ILE A 124 -12.03 -12.74 3.54
C ILE A 124 -12.19 -11.20 3.61
N CYS A 125 -11.84 -10.49 2.56
CA CYS A 125 -11.96 -9.03 2.51
C CYS A 125 -13.43 -8.59 2.62
N THR A 126 -14.36 -9.30 1.99
CA THR A 126 -15.81 -9.01 2.09
C THR A 126 -16.33 -9.18 3.52
N VAL A 127 -15.97 -10.28 4.18
CA VAL A 127 -16.34 -10.52 5.58
C VAL A 127 -15.72 -9.45 6.50
N ALA A 128 -14.46 -9.11 6.27
CA ALA A 128 -13.77 -8.07 7.03
C ALA A 128 -14.44 -6.70 6.85
N ASN A 129 -14.84 -6.34 5.62
CA ASN A 129 -15.54 -5.09 5.33
C ASN A 129 -16.89 -5.01 6.09
N ILE A 130 -17.67 -6.09 6.07
CA ILE A 130 -18.93 -6.18 6.83
C ILE A 130 -18.67 -6.01 8.33
N ALA A 131 -17.69 -6.73 8.89
CA ALA A 131 -17.38 -6.67 10.32
C ALA A 131 -16.94 -5.26 10.74
N ILE A 132 -16.10 -4.61 9.95
CA ILE A 132 -15.60 -3.25 10.22
C ILE A 132 -16.72 -2.23 10.07
N SER A 133 -17.62 -2.38 9.08
CA SER A 133 -18.78 -1.51 8.92
C SER A 133 -19.72 -1.60 10.13
N LEU A 134 -19.95 -2.80 10.66
CA LEU A 134 -20.72 -3.01 11.88
C LEU A 134 -20.04 -2.35 13.09
N LEU A 135 -18.73 -2.46 13.23
CA LEU A 135 -17.97 -1.79 14.29
C LEU A 135 -18.07 -0.27 14.18
N ASN A 136 -17.95 0.29 12.98
CA ASN A 136 -18.05 1.73 12.75
C ASN A 136 -19.42 2.29 13.09
N ASN A 137 -20.48 1.57 12.75
CA ASN A 137 -21.85 1.96 13.12
C ASN A 137 -22.03 2.00 14.65
N ASN A 138 -21.39 1.09 15.39
CA ASN A 138 -21.43 1.10 16.85
C ASN A 138 -20.54 2.21 17.45
N LEU A 139 -19.40 2.53 16.82
CA LEU A 139 -18.53 3.62 17.28
C LEU A 139 -19.18 5.01 17.14
N SER A 140 -20.10 5.18 16.21
CA SER A 140 -20.86 6.41 16.04
C SER A 140 -21.74 6.74 17.28
N ILE A 141 -22.16 5.73 18.03
CA ILE A 141 -22.90 5.88 19.30
C ILE A 141 -22.03 6.58 20.36
N PHE A 142 -20.70 6.42 20.28
CA PHE A 142 -19.74 7.07 21.17
C PHE A 142 -19.22 8.42 20.64
N GLY A 143 -19.87 8.98 19.59
CA GLY A 143 -19.48 10.24 18.97
C GLY A 143 -18.24 10.15 18.06
N LEU A 144 -17.72 8.95 17.81
CA LEU A 144 -16.63 8.70 16.88
C LEU A 144 -17.22 8.49 15.47
N THR A 145 -17.56 9.58 14.81
CA THR A 145 -18.08 9.53 13.43
C THR A 145 -16.92 9.61 12.43
N ASN A 146 -16.99 8.72 11.44
CA ASN A 146 -16.11 8.83 10.28
C ASN A 146 -16.65 9.92 9.34
N THR A 147 -16.08 11.11 9.41
CA THR A 147 -16.45 12.23 8.54
C THR A 147 -15.76 12.19 7.18
N THR A 148 -15.42 11.03 6.68
CA THR A 148 -14.95 10.87 5.28
C THR A 148 -16.12 10.97 4.28
N GLY A 149 -17.11 11.80 4.59
CA GLY A 149 -18.26 12.08 3.73
C GLY A 149 -17.90 12.98 2.56
N VAL A 150 -16.94 12.57 1.74
CA VAL A 150 -16.76 13.17 0.43
C VAL A 150 -17.73 12.47 -0.53
N GLU A 151 -18.77 13.18 -0.93
CA GLU A 151 -19.68 12.69 -1.95
C GLU A 151 -18.97 12.67 -3.31
N PHE A 152 -18.90 11.49 -3.89
CA PHE A 152 -18.37 11.29 -5.24
C PHE A 152 -19.43 11.67 -6.26
N THR A 153 -19.31 12.85 -6.84
CA THR A 153 -20.22 13.31 -7.90
C THR A 153 -19.57 13.12 -9.27
N THR A 154 -19.90 12.00 -9.92
CA THR A 154 -19.57 11.83 -11.34
C THR A 154 -20.72 12.36 -12.17
N LYS A 155 -20.48 13.42 -12.95
CA LYS A 155 -21.51 14.09 -13.76
C LYS A 155 -21.64 13.52 -15.17
N THR A 156 -20.54 12.97 -15.70
CA THR A 156 -20.48 12.45 -17.07
C THR A 156 -19.92 11.01 -17.10
N PRO A 157 -20.16 10.24 -18.17
CA PRO A 157 -19.52 8.94 -18.35
C PRO A 157 -17.99 9.02 -18.36
N LEU A 158 -17.42 10.11 -18.85
CA LEU A 158 -15.98 10.34 -18.84
C LEU A 158 -15.46 10.47 -17.40
N ASP A 159 -16.18 11.20 -16.53
CA ASP A 159 -15.81 11.33 -15.11
C ASP A 159 -15.79 9.97 -14.42
N GLN A 160 -16.71 9.07 -14.76
CA GLN A 160 -16.76 7.70 -14.22
C GLN A 160 -15.53 6.89 -14.63
N VAL A 161 -15.09 7.01 -15.88
CA VAL A 161 -13.89 6.34 -16.39
C VAL A 161 -12.64 6.89 -15.70
N ILE A 162 -12.51 8.21 -15.59
CA ILE A 162 -11.40 8.87 -14.88
C ILE A 162 -11.36 8.42 -13.43
N TYR A 163 -12.50 8.47 -12.77
CA TYR A 163 -12.64 7.98 -11.38
C TYR A 163 -12.16 6.55 -11.24
N PHE A 164 -12.65 5.63 -12.09
CA PHE A 164 -12.25 4.22 -12.05
C PHE A 164 -10.75 4.03 -12.25
N ILE A 165 -10.15 4.73 -13.19
CA ILE A 165 -8.70 4.65 -13.43
C ILE A 165 -7.92 5.16 -12.22
N CYS A 166 -8.30 6.33 -11.67
CA CYS A 166 -7.55 6.98 -10.61
C CYS A 166 -7.74 6.33 -9.23
N ILE A 167 -8.90 5.71 -8.96
CA ILE A 167 -9.20 5.13 -7.63
C ILE A 167 -9.01 3.62 -7.59
N ALA A 168 -9.08 2.92 -8.73
CA ALA A 168 -8.95 1.48 -8.76
C ALA A 168 -7.67 1.02 -9.46
N ILE A 169 -7.43 1.46 -10.71
CA ILE A 169 -6.32 0.93 -11.52
C ILE A 169 -4.97 1.46 -11.03
N ILE A 170 -4.83 2.76 -10.84
CA ILE A 170 -3.55 3.36 -10.39
C ILE A 170 -3.15 2.81 -9.02
N PRO A 171 -4.01 2.85 -7.97
CA PRO A 171 -3.67 2.28 -6.67
C PRO A 171 -3.34 0.79 -6.75
N ALA A 172 -4.14 -0.03 -7.45
CA ALA A 172 -3.87 -1.46 -7.58
C ALA A 172 -2.47 -1.76 -8.15
N LEU A 173 -1.99 -0.96 -9.09
CA LEU A 173 -0.66 -1.12 -9.68
C LEU A 173 0.44 -0.57 -8.76
N THR A 174 0.26 0.64 -8.25
CA THR A 174 1.31 1.36 -7.51
C THR A 174 1.49 0.82 -6.09
N GLU A 175 0.39 0.53 -5.40
CA GLU A 175 0.42 -0.04 -4.05
C GLU A 175 0.94 -1.48 -4.06
N GLU A 176 0.51 -2.32 -5.01
CA GLU A 176 1.06 -3.67 -5.12
C GLU A 176 2.55 -3.64 -5.45
N PHE A 177 3.00 -2.71 -6.31
CA PHE A 177 4.42 -2.57 -6.62
C PHE A 177 5.24 -2.22 -5.38
N ILE A 178 4.84 -1.21 -4.60
CA ILE A 178 5.61 -0.78 -3.42
C ILE A 178 5.50 -1.79 -2.27
N PHE A 179 4.28 -2.26 -1.93
CA PHE A 179 4.07 -3.09 -0.73
C PHE A 179 4.39 -4.55 -0.98
N ARG A 180 3.96 -5.15 -2.10
CA ARG A 180 4.19 -6.58 -2.39
C ARG A 180 5.44 -6.77 -3.24
N GLY A 181 5.73 -5.84 -4.13
CA GLY A 181 6.96 -5.84 -4.91
C GLY A 181 8.18 -5.55 -4.05
N VAL A 182 8.31 -4.33 -3.56
CA VAL A 182 9.54 -3.88 -2.89
C VAL A 182 9.60 -4.33 -1.44
N ILE A 183 8.59 -3.98 -0.62
CA ILE A 183 8.65 -4.16 0.85
C ILE A 183 8.57 -5.64 1.22
N LEU A 184 7.53 -6.34 0.80
CA LEU A 184 7.33 -7.76 1.13
C LEU A 184 8.53 -8.58 0.68
N ASN A 185 8.97 -8.46 -0.57
CA ASN A 185 10.08 -9.27 -1.07
C ASN A 185 11.41 -8.95 -0.40
N SER A 186 11.64 -7.70 0.03
CA SER A 186 12.83 -7.34 0.82
C SER A 186 12.86 -8.04 2.18
N PHE A 187 11.71 -8.29 2.79
CA PHE A 187 11.61 -8.96 4.09
C PHE A 187 11.48 -10.49 4.01
N ARG A 188 11.18 -11.08 2.85
CA ARG A 188 11.03 -12.55 2.70
C ARG A 188 12.25 -13.34 3.14
N LYS A 189 13.44 -12.77 3.02
CA LYS A 189 14.69 -13.38 3.52
C LYS A 189 14.72 -13.61 5.04
N PHE A 190 13.82 -12.95 5.80
CA PHE A 190 13.64 -13.11 7.24
C PHE A 190 12.43 -13.98 7.60
N GLY A 191 11.75 -14.52 6.60
CA GLY A 191 10.59 -15.40 6.74
C GLY A 191 9.33 -14.82 6.09
N ASP A 192 8.60 -15.68 5.37
CA ASP A 192 7.39 -15.29 4.62
C ASP A 192 6.29 -14.70 5.52
N GLY A 193 6.05 -15.31 6.69
CA GLY A 193 5.05 -14.80 7.64
C GLY A 193 5.39 -13.42 8.19
N PHE A 194 6.67 -13.20 8.54
CA PHE A 194 7.17 -11.89 8.97
C PHE A 194 7.02 -10.85 7.87
N ALA A 195 7.39 -11.19 6.63
CA ALA A 195 7.28 -10.30 5.48
C ALA A 195 5.82 -9.88 5.19
N ILE A 196 4.88 -10.86 5.22
CA ILE A 196 3.45 -10.59 5.05
C ILE A 196 2.97 -9.64 6.15
N LEU A 197 3.27 -9.94 7.42
CA LEU A 197 2.81 -9.14 8.55
C LEU A 197 3.30 -7.68 8.46
N ILE A 198 4.61 -7.47 8.27
CA ILE A 198 5.19 -6.12 8.22
C ILE A 198 4.68 -5.33 7.01
N SER A 199 4.64 -5.95 5.82
CA SER A 199 4.10 -5.30 4.62
C SER A 199 2.64 -4.90 4.79
N SER A 200 1.83 -5.74 5.43
CA SER A 200 0.40 -5.49 5.67
C SER A 200 0.18 -4.40 6.72
N LEU A 201 0.98 -4.36 7.78
CA LEU A 201 0.94 -3.29 8.78
C LEU A 201 1.28 -1.93 8.16
N LEU A 202 2.36 -1.87 7.37
CA LEU A 202 2.74 -0.64 6.68
C LEU A 202 1.66 -0.21 5.69
N PHE A 203 1.08 -1.15 4.95
CA PHE A 203 -0.04 -0.89 4.04
C PHE A 203 -1.26 -0.33 4.77
N GLY A 204 -1.64 -0.93 5.90
CA GLY A 204 -2.72 -0.42 6.73
C GLY A 204 -2.47 1.00 7.21
N PHE A 205 -1.30 1.26 7.83
CA PHE A 205 -0.96 2.57 8.38
C PHE A 205 -0.85 3.68 7.33
N MET A 206 -0.52 3.35 6.08
CA MET A 206 -0.47 4.32 4.98
C MET A 206 -1.80 5.01 4.70
N HIS A 207 -2.92 4.39 5.04
CA HIS A 207 -4.24 4.98 4.85
C HIS A 207 -4.57 6.12 5.82
N GLY A 208 -3.83 6.26 6.93
CA GLY A 208 -3.94 7.40 7.86
C GLY A 208 -5.29 7.58 8.56
N ASN A 209 -6.24 6.69 8.35
CA ASN A 209 -7.59 6.76 8.90
C ASN A 209 -7.88 5.54 9.76
N PHE A 210 -8.19 5.74 11.04
CA PHE A 210 -8.43 4.66 12.01
C PHE A 210 -9.51 3.65 11.58
N VAL A 211 -10.49 4.09 10.82
CA VAL A 211 -11.56 3.22 10.29
C VAL A 211 -11.06 2.36 9.15
N GLN A 212 -10.19 2.91 8.32
CA GLN A 212 -9.68 2.25 7.12
C GLN A 212 -8.47 1.35 7.41
N ILE A 213 -7.65 1.69 8.42
CA ILE A 213 -6.46 0.93 8.80
C ILE A 213 -6.73 -0.56 9.02
N PRO A 214 -7.72 -0.98 9.83
CA PRO A 214 -7.97 -2.41 10.06
C PRO A 214 -8.38 -3.16 8.79
N PHE A 215 -9.20 -2.55 7.95
CA PHE A 215 -9.60 -3.12 6.67
C PHE A 215 -8.41 -3.28 5.72
N ALA A 216 -7.65 -2.21 5.52
CA ALA A 216 -6.47 -2.22 4.67
C ALA A 216 -5.41 -3.22 5.16
N PHE A 217 -5.25 -3.37 6.47
CA PHE A 217 -4.38 -4.40 7.05
C PHE A 217 -4.81 -5.81 6.66
N ILE A 218 -6.11 -6.13 6.73
CA ILE A 218 -6.65 -7.45 6.35
C ILE A 218 -6.49 -7.69 4.85
N VAL A 219 -6.77 -6.69 4.01
CA VAL A 219 -6.48 -6.74 2.56
C VAL A 219 -5.00 -6.99 2.34
N GLY A 220 -4.15 -6.29 3.10
CA GLY A 220 -2.71 -6.47 3.10
C GLY A 220 -2.27 -7.91 3.33
N LEU A 221 -2.84 -8.56 4.37
CA LEU A 221 -2.57 -9.96 4.69
C LEU A 221 -3.00 -10.89 3.56
N ALA A 222 -4.20 -10.69 3.01
CA ALA A 222 -4.73 -11.51 1.92
C ALA A 222 -3.86 -11.41 0.67
N CYS A 223 -3.56 -10.21 0.19
CA CYS A 223 -2.71 -9.99 -0.97
C CYS A 223 -1.29 -10.49 -0.75
N GLY A 224 -0.69 -10.21 0.42
CA GLY A 224 0.64 -10.72 0.77
C GLY A 224 0.71 -12.25 0.77
N PHE A 225 -0.32 -12.91 1.32
CA PHE A 225 -0.43 -14.37 1.29
C PHE A 225 -0.53 -14.92 -0.14
N ILE A 226 -1.36 -14.29 -0.99
CA ILE A 226 -1.51 -14.67 -2.41
C ILE A 226 -0.16 -14.57 -3.12
N VAL A 227 0.55 -13.44 -2.98
CA VAL A 227 1.86 -13.22 -3.61
C VAL A 227 2.88 -14.26 -3.18
N VAL A 228 2.96 -14.56 -1.88
CA VAL A 228 3.90 -15.56 -1.36
C VAL A 228 3.57 -16.97 -1.88
N LYS A 229 2.29 -17.35 -1.92
CA LYS A 229 1.86 -18.69 -2.37
C LYS A 229 1.99 -18.87 -3.87
N THR A 230 1.65 -17.87 -4.66
CA THR A 230 1.73 -17.91 -6.12
C THR A 230 3.14 -17.59 -6.64
N ASN A 231 3.97 -16.95 -5.83
CA ASN A 231 5.22 -16.31 -6.25
C ASN A 231 5.02 -15.38 -7.47
N SER A 232 3.90 -14.68 -7.47
CA SER A 232 3.51 -13.73 -8.51
C SER A 232 2.73 -12.58 -7.90
N ILE A 233 3.04 -11.36 -8.33
CA ILE A 233 2.34 -10.15 -7.91
C ILE A 233 0.98 -9.99 -8.65
N LEU A 234 0.87 -10.55 -9.86
CA LEU A 234 -0.30 -10.37 -10.72
C LEU A 234 -1.64 -10.79 -10.10
N PRO A 235 -1.75 -11.91 -9.36
CA PRO A 235 -3.02 -12.28 -8.75
C PRO A 235 -3.44 -11.39 -7.58
N ALA A 236 -2.58 -10.52 -7.07
CA ALA A 236 -2.89 -9.58 -5.99
C ALA A 236 -3.33 -8.20 -6.51
N MET A 237 -2.97 -7.88 -7.76
CA MET A 237 -3.45 -6.72 -8.51
C MET A 237 -4.90 -6.91 -8.97
#